data_a8a5d6fb1ed712697597f0c71e0157d7
#
_entry.id   a8a5d6fb1ed712697597f0c71e0157d7
#
_cell.length_a   1.000
_cell.length_b   1.000
_cell.length_c   1.000
_cell.angle_alpha   90.00
_cell.angle_beta   90.00
_cell.angle_gamma   90.00
#
_symmetry.space_group_name_H-M   'P 1'
#
loop_
_entity.id
_entity.type
_entity.pdbx_description
1 polymer ?
#
loop_
_entity_poly.entity_id
_entity_poly.type
_entity_poly.pdbx_seq_one_letter_code
_entity_poly.pdbx_strand_id
1 'polypeptide(L)'
;TTSVNVVIPDGIEKTYIVKNSTSGAHDVVVKTTSGTGATFDTTDKGFKLVFADGTNVVDVALASPPGGSDKQLQFNNNGSFGGITMGTNGQLLSTDGTTASFVDNTAASTGKAIAMAIVFG
;
A
#
# COMPACT_ATOMS: atom_id res chain seq x y z
N THR A 1 -16.00 10.45 15.66
CA THR A 1 -16.84 9.33 15.14
C THR A 1 -16.74 8.20 16.14
N THR A 2 -17.86 7.68 16.63
CA THR A 2 -17.87 6.62 17.65
C THR A 2 -17.62 5.27 16.97
N SER A 3 -16.61 4.54 17.40
CA SER A 3 -16.35 3.17 16.90
C SER A 3 -17.40 2.19 17.42
N VAL A 4 -17.75 1.21 16.61
CA VAL A 4 -18.62 0.08 16.99
C VAL A 4 -17.74 -1.12 17.29
N ASN A 5 -17.89 -1.71 18.49
CA ASN A 5 -17.12 -2.87 18.90
C ASN A 5 -17.89 -4.17 18.71
N VAL A 6 -17.28 -5.14 18.05
CA VAL A 6 -17.71 -6.54 18.03
C VAL A 6 -16.80 -7.30 19.01
N VAL A 7 -17.38 -7.81 20.09
CA VAL A 7 -16.60 -8.35 21.20
C VAL A 7 -16.61 -9.88 21.17
N ILE A 8 -15.40 -10.46 21.25
CA ILE A 8 -15.16 -11.89 21.42
C ILE A 8 -14.76 -12.09 22.90
N PRO A 9 -15.23 -13.14 23.59
CA PRO A 9 -14.80 -13.41 24.96
C PRO A 9 -13.28 -13.65 25.04
N ASP A 10 -12.67 -13.23 26.13
CA ASP A 10 -11.27 -13.54 26.44
C ASP A 10 -11.06 -15.06 26.59
N GLY A 11 -9.81 -15.52 26.38
CA GLY A 11 -9.43 -16.92 26.49
C GLY A 11 -9.82 -17.79 25.30
N ILE A 12 -10.37 -17.22 24.23
CA ILE A 12 -10.69 -17.96 22.99
C ILE A 12 -9.60 -17.76 21.97
N GLU A 13 -8.94 -18.84 21.57
CA GLU A 13 -8.00 -18.88 20.45
C GLU A 13 -8.68 -19.43 19.21
N LYS A 14 -8.96 -18.55 18.23
CA LYS A 14 -9.69 -18.95 17.03
C LYS A 14 -9.52 -17.97 15.89
N THR A 15 -9.53 -18.51 14.68
CA THR A 15 -9.58 -17.74 13.43
C THR A 15 -11.03 -17.45 13.02
N TYR A 16 -11.28 -16.21 12.60
CA TYR A 16 -12.58 -15.78 12.08
C TYR A 16 -12.41 -15.09 10.74
N ILE A 17 -13.37 -15.31 9.85
CA ILE A 17 -13.58 -14.49 8.67
C ILE A 17 -14.71 -13.52 9.00
N VAL A 18 -14.40 -12.23 9.04
CA VAL A 18 -15.33 -11.17 9.39
C VAL A 18 -15.62 -10.30 8.18
N LYS A 19 -16.90 -10.06 7.90
CA LYS A 19 -17.35 -9.13 6.86
C LYS A 19 -17.94 -7.89 7.48
N ASN A 20 -17.42 -6.71 7.13
CA ASN A 20 -18.07 -5.44 7.45
C ASN A 20 -19.09 -5.09 6.34
N SER A 21 -20.37 -5.23 6.65
CA SER A 21 -21.49 -4.86 5.76
C SER A 21 -22.30 -3.65 6.28
N THR A 22 -21.74 -2.86 7.19
CA THR A 22 -22.39 -1.68 7.72
C THR A 22 -22.48 -0.58 6.67
N SER A 23 -23.55 0.20 6.67
CA SER A 23 -23.77 1.35 5.78
C SER A 23 -23.29 2.68 6.37
N GLY A 24 -22.99 2.73 7.66
CA GLY A 24 -22.58 3.94 8.37
C GLY A 24 -21.08 4.26 8.20
N ALA A 25 -20.73 5.53 8.42
CA ALA A 25 -19.36 6.02 8.45
C ALA A 25 -18.74 5.86 9.84
N HIS A 26 -18.68 4.64 10.36
CA HIS A 26 -18.12 4.29 11.66
C HIS A 26 -17.01 3.24 11.47
N ASP A 27 -15.97 3.33 12.30
CA ASP A 27 -15.03 2.24 12.44
C ASP A 27 -15.70 1.06 13.12
N VAL A 28 -15.40 -0.15 12.66
CA VAL A 28 -15.84 -1.39 13.31
C VAL A 28 -14.58 -2.10 13.85
N VAL A 29 -14.54 -2.30 15.16
CA VAL A 29 -13.39 -2.94 15.82
C VAL A 29 -13.82 -4.31 16.32
N VAL A 30 -13.19 -5.36 15.81
CA VAL A 30 -13.36 -6.74 16.31
C VAL A 30 -12.26 -6.97 17.34
N LYS A 31 -12.63 -7.12 18.60
CA LYS A 31 -11.68 -7.19 19.72
C LYS A 31 -12.12 -8.21 20.76
N THR A 32 -11.22 -8.58 21.64
CA THR A 32 -11.59 -9.31 22.86
C THR A 32 -12.17 -8.36 23.91
N THR A 33 -12.73 -8.91 24.97
CA THR A 33 -13.34 -8.11 26.06
C THR A 33 -12.34 -7.12 26.65
N SER A 34 -11.12 -7.57 26.98
CA SER A 34 -10.09 -6.78 27.66
C SER A 34 -8.97 -6.28 26.75
N GLY A 35 -8.78 -6.91 25.58
CA GLY A 35 -7.65 -6.64 24.70
C GLY A 35 -7.89 -5.65 23.57
N THR A 36 -6.90 -5.59 22.67
CA THR A 36 -6.96 -4.80 21.45
C THR A 36 -7.62 -5.58 20.31
N GLY A 37 -7.90 -4.92 19.18
CA GLY A 37 -8.63 -5.54 18.08
C GLY A 37 -8.19 -5.12 16.69
N ALA A 38 -8.71 -5.87 15.71
CA ALA A 38 -8.61 -5.56 14.30
C ALA A 38 -9.70 -4.54 13.92
N THR A 39 -9.31 -3.47 13.26
CA THR A 39 -10.19 -2.37 12.87
C THR A 39 -10.54 -2.42 11.39
N PHE A 40 -11.80 -2.32 11.07
CA PHE A 40 -12.30 -1.87 9.78
C PHE A 40 -12.51 -0.37 9.89
N ASP A 41 -11.80 0.42 9.11
CA ASP A 41 -12.05 1.87 9.07
C ASP A 41 -13.38 2.22 8.37
N THR A 42 -13.71 3.49 8.33
CA THR A 42 -14.98 3.97 7.78
C THR A 42 -15.21 3.57 6.32
N THR A 43 -14.17 3.35 5.56
CA THR A 43 -14.20 3.00 4.12
C THR A 43 -14.03 1.51 3.86
N ASP A 44 -13.47 0.76 4.83
CA ASP A 44 -13.23 -0.68 4.70
C ASP A 44 -14.53 -1.47 4.93
N LYS A 45 -15.19 -1.83 3.85
CA LYS A 45 -16.45 -2.59 3.84
C LYS A 45 -16.26 -4.04 3.33
N GLY A 46 -15.03 -4.52 3.37
CA GLY A 46 -14.66 -5.84 2.87
C GLY A 46 -14.68 -6.95 3.92
N PHE A 47 -13.87 -7.97 3.63
CA PHE A 47 -13.61 -9.08 4.53
C PHE A 47 -12.24 -8.93 5.18
N LYS A 48 -12.13 -9.33 6.46
CA LYS A 48 -10.85 -9.55 7.13
C LYS A 48 -10.78 -10.99 7.66
N LEU A 49 -9.59 -11.58 7.55
CA LEU A 49 -9.23 -12.77 8.30
C LEU A 49 -8.58 -12.30 9.59
N VAL A 50 -9.16 -12.65 10.73
CA VAL A 50 -8.64 -12.25 12.04
C VAL A 50 -8.39 -13.47 12.91
N PHE A 51 -7.39 -13.39 13.76
CA PHE A 51 -7.07 -14.41 14.75
C PHE A 51 -7.22 -13.83 16.15
N ALA A 52 -8.06 -14.44 16.97
CA ALA A 52 -8.11 -14.19 18.38
C ALA A 52 -7.06 -15.08 19.07
N ASP A 53 -6.13 -14.48 19.83
CA ASP A 53 -5.03 -15.18 20.53
C ASP A 53 -5.33 -15.45 22.02
N GLY A 54 -6.60 -15.29 22.39
CA GLY A 54 -7.05 -15.41 23.77
C GLY A 54 -7.02 -14.09 24.55
N THR A 55 -6.23 -13.12 24.10
CA THR A 55 -6.09 -11.78 24.71
C THR A 55 -6.48 -10.66 23.74
N ASN A 56 -6.02 -10.75 22.50
CA ASN A 56 -6.24 -9.75 21.47
C ASN A 56 -6.86 -10.37 20.22
N VAL A 57 -7.36 -9.54 19.31
CA VAL A 57 -7.73 -9.93 17.96
C VAL A 57 -6.77 -9.25 16.97
N VAL A 58 -6.06 -10.05 16.19
CA VAL A 58 -5.06 -9.60 15.23
C VAL A 58 -5.59 -9.76 13.81
N ASP A 59 -5.42 -8.76 12.97
CA ASP A 59 -5.67 -8.86 11.53
C ASP A 59 -4.59 -9.72 10.89
N VAL A 60 -4.98 -10.86 10.31
CA VAL A 60 -4.08 -11.72 9.55
C VAL A 60 -4.02 -11.19 8.13
N ALA A 61 -3.23 -10.16 7.90
CA ALA A 61 -3.06 -9.59 6.57
C ALA A 61 -2.47 -10.63 5.62
N LEU A 62 -3.30 -11.19 4.74
CA LEU A 62 -2.87 -12.20 3.74
C LEU A 62 -2.12 -11.59 2.55
N ALA A 63 -2.16 -10.27 2.41
CA ALA A 63 -1.45 -9.53 1.38
C ALA A 63 -0.86 -8.25 1.98
N SER A 64 0.37 -7.94 1.61
CA SER A 64 0.95 -6.62 1.90
C SER A 64 0.26 -5.59 0.98
N PRO A 65 -0.29 -4.50 1.51
CA PRO A 65 -0.80 -3.44 0.66
C PRO A 65 0.34 -2.85 -0.19
N PRO A 66 0.02 -2.24 -1.34
CA PRO A 66 1.01 -1.50 -2.11
C PRO A 66 1.72 -0.48 -1.20
N GLY A 67 3.06 -0.39 -1.32
CA GLY A 67 3.84 0.59 -0.57
C GLY A 67 3.81 1.97 -1.24
N GLY A 68 4.17 3.00 -0.48
CA GLY A 68 4.25 4.36 -1.00
C GLY A 68 2.90 5.06 -1.13
N SER A 69 2.82 6.04 -2.01
CA SER A 69 1.62 6.85 -2.28
C SER A 69 0.92 6.40 -3.57
N ASP A 70 -0.32 6.86 -3.77
CA ASP A 70 -1.07 6.62 -5.00
C ASP A 70 -0.26 7.01 -6.26
N LYS A 71 -0.40 6.22 -7.32
CA LYS A 71 0.27 6.40 -8.62
C LYS A 71 1.79 6.23 -8.62
N GLN A 72 2.40 5.73 -7.56
CA GLN A 72 3.82 5.39 -7.56
C GLN A 72 4.08 4.06 -8.27
N LEU A 73 5.23 3.96 -8.92
CA LEU A 73 5.72 2.70 -9.47
C LEU A 73 6.23 1.82 -8.33
N GLN A 74 5.69 0.61 -8.21
CA GLN A 74 6.04 -0.32 -7.14
C GLN A 74 7.34 -1.06 -7.44
N PHE A 75 8.17 -1.26 -6.42
CA PHE A 75 9.36 -2.11 -6.49
C PHE A 75 9.52 -2.91 -5.18
N ASN A 76 10.34 -3.95 -5.24
CA ASN A 76 10.71 -4.71 -4.05
C ASN A 76 11.76 -3.93 -3.26
N ASN A 77 11.40 -3.48 -2.06
CA ASN A 77 12.29 -2.81 -1.13
C ASN A 77 12.59 -3.77 0.05
N ASN A 78 13.57 -4.64 -0.14
CA ASN A 78 14.03 -5.60 0.86
C ASN A 78 12.89 -6.45 1.48
N GLY A 79 12.06 -7.04 0.62
CA GLY A 79 10.94 -7.89 1.02
C GLY A 79 9.63 -7.14 1.32
N SER A 80 9.62 -5.82 1.25
CA SER A 80 8.42 -4.99 1.33
C SER A 80 8.18 -4.25 0.01
N PHE A 81 6.95 -3.80 -0.23
CA PHE A 81 6.69 -2.92 -1.37
C PHE A 81 7.18 -1.50 -1.08
N GLY A 82 8.00 -0.97 -1.98
CA GLY A 82 8.38 0.44 -2.03
C GLY A 82 7.74 1.15 -3.21
N GLY A 83 7.71 2.49 -3.20
CA GLY A 83 7.16 3.30 -4.29
C GLY A 83 8.18 4.30 -4.84
N ILE A 84 8.36 4.33 -6.16
CA ILE A 84 9.10 5.38 -6.87
C ILE A 84 8.09 6.43 -7.29
N THR A 85 8.30 7.67 -6.84
CA THR A 85 7.45 8.80 -7.23
C THR A 85 7.53 9.00 -8.75
N MET A 86 6.37 9.15 -9.39
CA MET A 86 6.31 9.40 -10.82
C MET A 86 7.05 10.69 -11.18
N GLY A 87 7.81 10.64 -12.26
CA GLY A 87 8.45 11.80 -12.85
C GLY A 87 7.46 12.74 -13.54
N THR A 88 7.97 13.83 -14.09
CA THR A 88 7.22 14.75 -14.93
C THR A 88 7.23 14.30 -16.40
N ASN A 89 6.37 14.94 -17.20
CA ASN A 89 6.29 14.62 -18.63
C ASN A 89 7.67 14.78 -19.32
N GLY A 90 8.07 13.75 -20.04
CA GLY A 90 9.33 13.70 -20.79
C GLY A 90 10.51 13.11 -20.00
N GLN A 91 10.36 12.83 -18.73
CA GLN A 91 11.38 12.12 -17.96
C GLN A 91 11.39 10.61 -18.24
N LEU A 92 12.54 9.99 -18.09
CA LEU A 92 12.77 8.55 -18.25
C LEU A 92 13.05 7.91 -16.89
N LEU A 93 12.54 6.70 -16.68
CA LEU A 93 12.98 5.87 -15.56
C LEU A 93 14.41 5.39 -15.83
N SER A 94 15.31 5.67 -14.95
CA SER A 94 16.74 5.34 -15.03
C SER A 94 17.23 4.73 -13.74
N THR A 95 18.38 4.07 -13.80
CA THR A 95 19.07 3.51 -12.63
C THR A 95 20.56 3.84 -12.68
N ASP A 96 21.15 4.09 -11.54
CA ASP A 96 22.59 4.23 -11.33
C ASP A 96 23.26 2.89 -10.90
N GLY A 97 22.51 1.78 -10.95
CA GLY A 97 22.93 0.46 -10.48
C GLY A 97 22.59 0.19 -9.01
N THR A 98 22.17 1.19 -8.27
CA THR A 98 21.77 1.08 -6.84
C THR A 98 20.34 1.51 -6.64
N THR A 99 19.94 2.63 -7.25
CA THR A 99 18.61 3.22 -7.14
C THR A 99 17.98 3.39 -8.51
N ALA A 100 16.65 3.36 -8.55
CA ALA A 100 15.87 3.72 -9.73
C ALA A 100 15.12 5.04 -9.46
N SER A 101 15.17 5.95 -10.42
CA SER A 101 14.52 7.26 -10.33
C SER A 101 14.16 7.79 -11.71
N PHE A 102 13.26 8.79 -11.76
CA PHE A 102 12.98 9.50 -13.01
C PHE A 102 14.00 10.62 -13.21
N VAL A 103 14.59 10.65 -14.38
CA VAL A 103 15.61 11.65 -14.79
C VAL A 103 15.20 12.34 -16.08
N ASP A 104 15.69 13.54 -16.29
CA ASP A 104 15.42 14.28 -17.52
C ASP A 104 15.99 13.53 -18.74
N ASN A 105 15.17 13.45 -19.78
CA ASN A 105 15.60 12.89 -21.04
C ASN A 105 16.55 13.88 -21.75
N THR A 106 17.84 13.64 -21.54
CA THR A 106 18.90 14.45 -22.17
C THR A 106 19.29 13.95 -23.57
N ALA A 107 18.62 12.90 -24.09
CA ALA A 107 18.86 12.42 -25.44
C ALA A 107 18.59 13.53 -26.46
N ALA A 108 19.48 13.69 -27.41
CA ALA A 108 19.30 14.66 -28.48
C ALA A 108 18.05 14.31 -29.30
N SER A 109 17.17 15.28 -29.53
CA SER A 109 16.08 15.08 -30.47
C SER A 109 16.64 14.77 -31.87
N THR A 110 15.86 14.06 -32.68
CA THR A 110 16.27 13.71 -34.07
C THR A 110 16.73 14.95 -34.85
N GLY A 111 16.04 16.09 -34.71
CA GLY A 111 16.44 17.33 -35.36
C GLY A 111 17.79 17.87 -34.86
N LYS A 112 18.06 17.74 -33.56
CA LYS A 112 19.34 18.16 -32.97
C LYS A 112 20.48 17.24 -33.41
N ALA A 113 20.24 15.93 -33.47
CA ALA A 113 21.20 14.95 -33.95
C ALA A 113 21.56 15.16 -35.43
N ILE A 114 20.56 15.44 -36.28
CA ILE A 114 20.76 15.76 -37.71
C ILE A 114 21.57 17.06 -37.85
N ALA A 115 21.22 18.11 -37.11
CA ALA A 115 21.95 19.37 -37.16
C ALA A 115 23.42 19.22 -36.76
N MET A 116 23.72 18.44 -35.72
CA MET A 116 25.07 18.14 -35.32
C MET A 116 25.83 17.33 -36.38
N ALA A 117 25.19 16.35 -37.01
CA ALA A 117 25.80 15.56 -38.11
C ALA A 117 26.11 16.43 -39.34
N ILE A 118 25.28 17.43 -39.67
CA ILE A 118 25.54 18.35 -40.78
C ILE A 118 26.72 19.30 -40.47
N VAL A 119 26.85 19.76 -39.22
CA VAL A 119 27.90 20.72 -38.84
C VAL A 119 29.24 20.05 -38.59
N PHE A 120 29.27 18.85 -38.04
CA PHE A 120 30.48 18.15 -37.62
C PHE A 120 30.76 16.83 -38.39
N GLY A 121 29.81 16.37 -39.16
CA GLY A 121 29.91 15.16 -39.99
C GLY A 121 30.54 15.45 -41.32
#